data_e9a4a31e88b8f231cd43ff1d109cc520
#
_entry.id   e9a4a31e88b8f231cd43ff1d109cc520
#
_cell.length_a   1.000
_cell.length_b   1.000
_cell.length_c   1.000
_cell.angle_alpha   90.00
_cell.angle_beta   90.00
_cell.angle_gamma   90.00
#
_symmetry.space_group_name_H-M   'P 1'
#
loop_
_entity.id
_entity.type
_entity.pdbx_description
1 polymer ?
#
loop_
_entity_poly.entity_id
_entity_poly.type
_entity_poly.pdbx_seq_one_letter_code
_entity_poly.pdbx_strand_id
1 'polypeptide(L)'
;MDEKKIIKKYFRPLTNKVDSLNLLDDVSQINLRDKSKIITNQDSLVSGTHFFAADDPRLIAKKALRVNVSDIISKGVIPYGYFLSLSIDKTVNENWIKSFFDGLSQDQKKYNIKLLGGDTVSSQNGIFITINMISLSNQPIIKRSTANIDDSIYVSGYIGDSAVGLNLIQNNSIEENLSESDKSYLLDGYYLPDPKFKIVELLRTYASSSMDTTDGLFHDLKTLSQTSSLHFHNNKKNIPHSNAVKKFLKYTDNYDLTYFGGDDYQTIFTASKRDHLDIMNHAKKIEVNITQIGFVADKSSKPILFDENNMRISNNLNTFEH
;
A
#
# COMPACT_ATOMS: atom_id res chain seq x y z
N MET A 1 -9.03 -29.51 9.39
CA MET A 1 -7.84 -29.93 8.59
C MET A 1 -6.67 -30.06 9.54
N ASP A 2 -5.76 -31.03 9.35
CA ASP A 2 -4.60 -31.19 10.24
C ASP A 2 -3.57 -30.11 9.95
N GLU A 3 -3.23 -29.31 10.95
CA GLU A 3 -2.27 -28.21 10.88
C GLU A 3 -0.92 -28.62 10.28
N LYS A 4 -0.36 -29.75 10.74
CA LYS A 4 0.93 -30.28 10.25
C LYS A 4 0.87 -30.59 8.75
N LYS A 5 -0.28 -31.03 8.23
CA LYS A 5 -0.47 -31.26 6.79
C LYS A 5 -0.52 -29.93 6.02
N ILE A 6 -1.18 -28.91 6.56
CA ILE A 6 -1.22 -27.57 5.98
C ILE A 6 0.19 -27.00 5.88
N ILE A 7 0.94 -27.00 6.99
CA ILE A 7 2.33 -26.50 7.02
C ILE A 7 3.18 -27.22 5.97
N LYS A 8 3.15 -28.55 5.97
CA LYS A 8 3.97 -29.34 5.03
C LYS A 8 3.58 -29.10 3.57
N LYS A 9 2.28 -29.05 3.26
CA LYS A 9 1.78 -29.01 1.87
C LYS A 9 1.81 -27.62 1.26
N TYR A 10 1.51 -26.59 2.06
CA TYR A 10 1.28 -25.24 1.55
C TYR A 10 2.31 -24.21 2.03
N PHE A 11 2.70 -24.20 3.31
CA PHE A 11 3.66 -23.22 3.83
C PHE A 11 5.10 -23.53 3.40
N ARG A 12 5.54 -24.77 3.58
CA ARG A 12 6.93 -25.16 3.28
C ARG A 12 7.41 -24.84 1.86
N PRO A 13 6.60 -25.00 0.80
CA PRO A 13 6.98 -24.60 -0.55
C PRO A 13 7.26 -23.10 -0.73
N LEU A 14 6.69 -22.26 0.15
CA LEU A 14 6.83 -20.80 0.09
C LEU A 14 8.05 -20.28 0.86
N THR A 15 8.71 -21.12 1.66
CA THR A 15 9.79 -20.68 2.54
C THR A 15 11.12 -20.48 1.82
N ASN A 16 11.93 -19.56 2.35
CA ASN A 16 13.38 -19.61 2.17
C ASN A 16 13.93 -20.70 3.10
N LYS A 17 14.36 -21.82 2.54
CA LYS A 17 14.78 -23.00 3.30
C LYS A 17 15.93 -22.72 4.28
N VAL A 18 16.81 -21.76 3.97
CA VAL A 18 17.94 -21.41 4.81
C VAL A 18 17.47 -20.60 6.02
N ASP A 19 16.82 -19.46 5.76
CA ASP A 19 16.46 -18.51 6.83
C ASP A 19 15.28 -19.00 7.68
N SER A 20 14.35 -19.74 7.09
CA SER A 20 13.21 -20.34 7.79
C SER A 20 13.50 -21.67 8.45
N LEU A 21 14.73 -22.17 8.35
CA LEU A 21 15.10 -23.52 8.78
C LEU A 21 14.14 -24.60 8.26
N ASN A 22 13.55 -24.35 7.05
CA ASN A 22 12.57 -25.18 6.36
C ASN A 22 11.27 -25.44 7.17
N LEU A 23 10.94 -24.56 8.13
CA LEU A 23 9.85 -24.71 9.11
C LEU A 23 9.95 -26.06 9.89
N LEU A 24 11.15 -26.43 10.29
CA LEU A 24 11.41 -27.61 11.10
C LEU A 24 11.85 -27.26 12.51
N ASP A 25 12.05 -25.97 12.77
CA ASP A 25 12.43 -25.40 14.06
C ASP A 25 11.42 -24.34 14.48
N ASP A 26 11.42 -23.96 15.75
CA ASP A 26 10.51 -22.98 16.34
C ASP A 26 10.89 -21.53 15.99
N VAL A 27 12.02 -21.33 15.29
CA VAL A 27 12.57 -20.02 14.97
C VAL A 27 13.00 -19.91 13.51
N SER A 28 13.21 -18.66 13.06
CA SER A 28 13.93 -18.32 11.84
C SER A 28 15.26 -17.67 12.17
N GLN A 29 16.25 -17.83 11.31
CA GLN A 29 17.57 -17.24 11.47
C GLN A 29 17.94 -16.41 10.25
N ILE A 30 18.09 -15.10 10.42
CA ILE A 30 18.52 -14.18 9.36
C ILE A 30 19.96 -13.75 9.64
N ASN A 31 20.85 -14.08 8.73
CA ASN A 31 22.25 -13.67 8.83
C ASN A 31 22.43 -12.25 8.29
N LEU A 32 22.71 -11.30 9.18
CA LEU A 32 22.97 -9.92 8.82
C LEU A 32 24.40 -9.75 8.29
N ARG A 33 24.53 -8.97 7.21
CA ARG A 33 25.83 -8.43 6.80
C ARG A 33 26.21 -7.26 7.71
N ASP A 34 27.50 -6.95 7.81
CA ASP A 34 28.00 -5.83 8.60
C ASP A 34 27.24 -4.52 8.30
N LYS A 35 26.84 -3.81 9.36
CA LYS A 35 26.09 -2.54 9.33
C LYS A 35 24.68 -2.59 8.75
N SER A 36 24.13 -3.76 8.39
CA SER A 36 22.74 -3.86 8.00
C SER A 36 21.82 -3.63 9.19
N LYS A 37 20.69 -2.93 8.90
CA LYS A 37 19.59 -2.74 9.84
C LYS A 37 18.41 -3.61 9.39
N ILE A 38 17.68 -4.13 10.36
CA ILE A 38 16.37 -4.72 10.13
C ILE A 38 15.35 -3.60 10.11
N ILE A 39 14.54 -3.53 9.05
CA ILE A 39 13.40 -2.65 8.91
C ILE A 39 12.19 -3.54 8.80
N THR A 40 11.17 -3.26 9.59
CA THR A 40 9.96 -4.09 9.64
C THR A 40 8.71 -3.24 9.71
N ASN A 41 7.62 -3.74 9.12
CA ASN A 41 6.26 -3.26 9.33
C ASN A 41 5.35 -4.44 9.61
N GLN A 42 4.12 -4.15 10.02
CA GLN A 42 3.09 -5.14 10.25
C GLN A 42 1.72 -4.56 9.97
N ASP A 43 0.95 -5.26 9.11
CA ASP A 43 -0.46 -4.99 8.89
C ASP A 43 -1.29 -6.24 9.07
N SER A 44 -2.53 -6.00 9.51
CA SER A 44 -3.53 -7.05 9.71
C SER A 44 -4.78 -6.77 8.87
N LEU A 45 -5.24 -7.76 8.15
CA LEU A 45 -6.49 -7.73 7.40
C LEU A 45 -7.53 -8.62 8.10
N VAL A 46 -8.73 -8.07 8.24
CA VAL A 46 -9.85 -8.73 8.93
C VAL A 46 -11.02 -8.88 7.97
N SER A 47 -11.59 -10.08 7.91
CA SER A 47 -12.80 -10.35 7.15
C SER A 47 -13.97 -9.48 7.61
N GLY A 48 -14.69 -8.91 6.66
CA GLY A 48 -15.80 -7.97 6.91
C GLY A 48 -15.37 -6.51 7.09
N THR A 49 -14.06 -6.23 7.26
CA THR A 49 -13.51 -4.88 7.34
C THR A 49 -12.63 -4.56 6.14
N HIS A 50 -11.63 -5.38 5.85
CA HIS A 50 -10.62 -5.11 4.80
C HIS A 50 -10.84 -5.93 3.53
N PHE A 51 -11.64 -6.97 3.60
CA PHE A 51 -12.07 -7.82 2.50
C PHE A 51 -13.40 -8.50 2.85
N PHE A 52 -14.16 -8.90 1.84
CA PHE A 52 -15.42 -9.61 2.04
C PHE A 52 -15.17 -11.12 2.20
N ALA A 53 -15.98 -11.78 3.03
CA ALA A 53 -15.83 -13.22 3.26
C ALA A 53 -15.97 -14.09 1.99
N ALA A 54 -16.67 -13.57 0.97
CA ALA A 54 -16.88 -14.22 -0.32
C ALA A 54 -15.81 -13.92 -1.36
N ASP A 55 -14.83 -13.07 -1.05
CA ASP A 55 -13.78 -12.71 -1.99
C ASP A 55 -12.89 -13.92 -2.35
N ASP A 56 -12.32 -13.92 -3.55
CA ASP A 56 -11.38 -14.95 -3.95
C ASP A 56 -10.17 -14.97 -3.00
N PRO A 57 -9.91 -16.10 -2.33
CA PRO A 57 -8.79 -16.22 -1.39
C PRO A 57 -7.44 -15.88 -1.99
N ARG A 58 -7.27 -16.04 -3.31
CA ARG A 58 -6.07 -15.63 -4.04
C ARG A 58 -5.87 -14.13 -4.02
N LEU A 59 -6.96 -13.36 -4.20
CA LEU A 59 -6.93 -11.90 -4.17
C LEU A 59 -6.69 -11.40 -2.75
N ILE A 60 -7.33 -12.01 -1.75
CA ILE A 60 -7.11 -11.73 -0.33
C ILE A 60 -5.62 -11.88 0.04
N ALA A 61 -5.01 -13.00 -0.37
CA ALA A 61 -3.60 -13.27 -0.12
C ALA A 61 -2.67 -12.21 -0.75
N LYS A 62 -2.96 -11.84 -1.99
CA LYS A 62 -2.21 -10.78 -2.69
C LYS A 62 -2.40 -9.43 -2.04
N LYS A 63 -3.63 -9.03 -1.68
CA LYS A 63 -3.88 -7.78 -0.97
C LYS A 63 -3.06 -7.74 0.31
N ALA A 64 -3.12 -8.79 1.13
CA ALA A 64 -2.38 -8.88 2.39
C ALA A 64 -0.85 -8.72 2.23
N LEU A 65 -0.25 -9.28 1.18
CA LEU A 65 1.17 -9.07 0.89
C LEU A 65 1.45 -7.65 0.41
N ARG A 66 0.62 -7.13 -0.50
CA ARG A 66 0.86 -5.87 -1.20
C ARG A 66 0.76 -4.65 -0.31
N VAL A 67 -0.15 -4.64 0.67
CA VAL A 67 -0.25 -3.56 1.65
C VAL A 67 1.05 -3.44 2.44
N ASN A 68 1.60 -4.55 2.91
CA ASN A 68 2.89 -4.56 3.62
C ASN A 68 4.09 -4.22 2.72
N VAL A 69 4.07 -4.65 1.45
CA VAL A 69 5.08 -4.25 0.47
C VAL A 69 5.05 -2.73 0.26
N SER A 70 3.85 -2.12 0.21
CA SER A 70 3.67 -0.68 0.05
C SER A 70 4.39 0.11 1.12
N ASP A 71 4.17 -0.22 2.39
CA ASP A 71 4.87 0.40 3.52
C ASP A 71 6.39 0.39 3.34
N ILE A 72 6.94 -0.79 3.05
CA ILE A 72 8.39 -0.97 2.95
C ILE A 72 8.98 -0.17 1.78
N ILE A 73 8.39 -0.28 0.60
CA ILE A 73 8.93 0.40 -0.59
C ILE A 73 8.77 1.91 -0.49
N SER A 74 7.73 2.41 0.19
CA SER A 74 7.55 3.83 0.45
C SER A 74 8.72 4.44 1.24
N LYS A 75 9.48 3.61 1.98
CA LYS A 75 10.68 4.03 2.73
C LYS A 75 11.98 3.92 1.93
N GLY A 76 11.89 3.66 0.63
CA GLY A 76 13.06 3.46 -0.22
C GLY A 76 13.79 2.15 0.10
N VAL A 77 13.10 1.11 0.58
CA VAL A 77 13.69 -0.16 0.97
C VAL A 77 13.05 -1.30 0.19
N ILE A 78 13.81 -2.34 -0.07
CA ILE A 78 13.34 -3.55 -0.76
C ILE A 78 12.96 -4.59 0.31
N PRO A 79 11.74 -5.16 0.27
CA PRO A 79 11.36 -6.22 1.19
C PRO A 79 12.23 -7.47 0.97
N TYR A 80 12.54 -8.17 2.07
CA TYR A 80 13.35 -9.38 2.08
C TYR A 80 12.49 -10.65 2.23
N GLY A 81 11.58 -10.64 3.20
CA GLY A 81 10.71 -11.75 3.50
C GLY A 81 9.66 -11.38 4.54
N TYR A 82 8.81 -12.34 4.90
CA TYR A 82 7.71 -12.06 5.82
C TYR A 82 7.36 -13.26 6.72
N PHE A 83 6.77 -12.94 7.87
CA PHE A 83 6.05 -13.89 8.70
C PHE A 83 4.55 -13.73 8.47
N LEU A 84 3.81 -14.84 8.51
CA LEU A 84 2.36 -14.88 8.32
C LEU A 84 1.70 -15.48 9.56
N SER A 85 0.83 -14.72 10.22
CA SER A 85 -0.13 -15.28 11.19
C SER A 85 -1.50 -15.37 10.50
N LEU A 86 -2.05 -16.58 10.43
CA LEU A 86 -3.31 -16.88 9.76
C LEU A 86 -4.30 -17.50 10.76
N SER A 87 -5.32 -16.72 11.10
CA SER A 87 -6.44 -17.18 11.91
C SER A 87 -7.63 -17.48 11.00
N ILE A 88 -8.09 -18.73 11.01
CA ILE A 88 -9.13 -19.24 10.10
C ILE A 88 -10.31 -19.80 10.88
N ASP A 89 -11.51 -19.57 10.39
CA ASP A 89 -12.73 -20.11 10.95
C ASP A 89 -13.18 -21.40 10.25
N LYS A 90 -14.29 -21.96 10.70
CA LYS A 90 -14.86 -23.20 10.19
C LYS A 90 -15.33 -23.15 8.72
N THR A 91 -15.46 -21.97 8.12
CA THR A 91 -15.87 -21.80 6.73
C THR A 91 -14.73 -22.08 5.75
N VAL A 92 -13.49 -22.03 6.24
CA VAL A 92 -12.29 -22.25 5.43
C VAL A 92 -12.10 -23.74 5.15
N ASN A 93 -12.10 -24.09 3.88
CA ASN A 93 -11.88 -25.47 3.38
C ASN A 93 -10.52 -25.59 2.65
N GLU A 94 -10.19 -26.81 2.19
CA GLU A 94 -8.91 -27.05 1.50
C GLU A 94 -8.76 -26.26 0.20
N ASN A 95 -9.85 -26.03 -0.55
CA ASN A 95 -9.82 -25.24 -1.78
C ASN A 95 -9.50 -23.77 -1.49
N TRP A 96 -10.09 -23.21 -0.43
CA TRP A 96 -9.77 -21.87 0.04
C TRP A 96 -8.28 -21.75 0.36
N ILE A 97 -7.74 -22.67 1.15
CA ILE A 97 -6.32 -22.69 1.53
C ILE A 97 -5.43 -22.79 0.30
N LYS A 98 -5.74 -23.68 -0.63
CA LYS A 98 -4.99 -23.82 -1.88
C LYS A 98 -4.97 -22.50 -2.66
N SER A 99 -6.13 -21.87 -2.87
CA SER A 99 -6.25 -20.59 -3.59
C SER A 99 -5.47 -19.47 -2.90
N PHE A 100 -5.55 -19.37 -1.57
CA PHE A 100 -4.81 -18.40 -0.78
C PHE A 100 -3.29 -18.54 -0.96
N PHE A 101 -2.77 -19.76 -0.83
CA PHE A 101 -1.34 -20.02 -1.01
C PHE A 101 -0.87 -19.85 -2.46
N ASP A 102 -1.71 -20.12 -3.45
CA ASP A 102 -1.44 -19.79 -4.85
C ASP A 102 -1.25 -18.28 -5.04
N GLY A 103 -2.08 -17.47 -4.38
CA GLY A 103 -1.95 -16.00 -4.35
C GLY A 103 -0.64 -15.54 -3.75
N LEU A 104 -0.28 -16.04 -2.55
CA LEU A 104 1.00 -15.77 -1.91
C LEU A 104 2.18 -16.15 -2.82
N SER A 105 2.13 -17.34 -3.43
CA SER A 105 3.21 -17.82 -4.32
C SER A 105 3.43 -16.92 -5.52
N GLN A 106 2.36 -16.39 -6.11
CA GLN A 106 2.45 -15.49 -7.26
C GLN A 106 3.12 -14.16 -6.88
N ASP A 107 2.69 -13.54 -5.78
CA ASP A 107 3.25 -12.27 -5.35
C ASP A 107 4.64 -12.39 -4.71
N GLN A 108 4.96 -13.52 -4.08
CA GLN A 108 6.35 -13.84 -3.68
C GLN A 108 7.30 -13.82 -4.87
N LYS A 109 6.89 -14.36 -6.02
CA LYS A 109 7.68 -14.32 -7.26
C LYS A 109 7.76 -12.88 -7.81
N LYS A 110 6.63 -12.15 -7.81
CA LYS A 110 6.56 -10.76 -8.29
C LYS A 110 7.54 -9.86 -7.55
N TYR A 111 7.59 -9.97 -6.22
CA TYR A 111 8.38 -9.09 -5.35
C TYR A 111 9.71 -9.71 -4.91
N ASN A 112 10.01 -10.93 -5.32
CA ASN A 112 11.21 -11.69 -4.93
C ASN A 112 11.39 -11.79 -3.41
N ILE A 113 10.30 -12.06 -2.69
CA ILE A 113 10.27 -12.24 -1.23
C ILE A 113 9.95 -13.69 -0.85
N LYS A 114 10.19 -14.06 0.40
CA LYS A 114 9.93 -15.42 0.89
C LYS A 114 9.23 -15.41 2.24
N LEU A 115 8.39 -16.43 2.44
CA LEU A 115 7.88 -16.74 3.78
C LEU A 115 9.04 -17.21 4.66
N LEU A 116 9.21 -16.57 5.81
CA LEU A 116 10.24 -16.91 6.80
C LEU A 116 9.70 -17.84 7.86
N GLY A 117 8.45 -17.62 8.27
CA GLY A 117 7.77 -18.40 9.31
C GLY A 117 6.35 -17.91 9.49
N GLY A 118 5.70 -18.33 10.57
CA GLY A 118 4.36 -17.89 10.88
C GLY A 118 3.66 -18.78 11.87
N ASP A 119 2.35 -18.53 12.01
CA ASP A 119 1.48 -19.29 12.89
C ASP A 119 0.13 -19.50 12.23
N THR A 120 -0.58 -20.57 12.60
CA THR A 120 -1.93 -20.86 12.12
C THR A 120 -2.81 -21.28 13.28
N VAL A 121 -3.85 -20.49 13.54
CA VAL A 121 -4.77 -20.74 14.65
C VAL A 121 -6.21 -20.82 14.16
N SER A 122 -7.08 -21.40 14.98
CA SER A 122 -8.52 -21.43 14.71
C SER A 122 -9.19 -20.18 15.28
N SER A 123 -10.09 -19.56 14.50
CA SER A 123 -10.99 -18.49 14.93
C SER A 123 -12.41 -19.02 15.11
N GLN A 124 -13.16 -18.41 16.02
CA GLN A 124 -14.60 -18.65 16.12
C GLN A 124 -15.38 -17.81 15.10
N ASN A 125 -14.91 -16.62 14.78
CA ASN A 125 -15.59 -15.67 13.91
C ASN A 125 -14.61 -15.00 12.95
N GLY A 126 -14.77 -15.28 11.65
CA GLY A 126 -14.05 -14.62 10.58
C GLY A 126 -12.58 -15.04 10.43
N ILE A 127 -11.96 -14.49 9.40
CA ILE A 127 -10.58 -14.74 9.02
C ILE A 127 -9.76 -13.50 9.37
N PHE A 128 -8.61 -13.71 10.02
CA PHE A 128 -7.63 -12.68 10.34
C PHE A 128 -6.29 -13.05 9.72
N ILE A 129 -5.68 -12.12 9.03
CA ILE A 129 -4.41 -12.31 8.36
C ILE A 129 -3.48 -11.20 8.83
N THR A 130 -2.39 -11.56 9.49
CA THR A 130 -1.35 -10.61 9.88
C THR A 130 -0.06 -10.96 9.15
N ILE A 131 0.51 -9.99 8.47
CA ILE A 131 1.83 -10.11 7.85
C ILE A 131 2.79 -9.15 8.58
N ASN A 132 3.88 -9.72 9.05
CA ASN A 132 5.02 -8.96 9.52
C ASN A 132 6.12 -9.06 8.47
N MET A 133 6.37 -7.97 7.75
CA MET A 133 7.37 -7.93 6.68
C MET A 133 8.71 -7.45 7.20
N ILE A 134 9.77 -8.05 6.68
CA ILE A 134 11.14 -7.74 7.05
C ILE A 134 11.92 -7.30 5.82
N SER A 135 12.77 -6.32 6.03
CA SER A 135 13.74 -5.83 5.07
C SER A 135 15.11 -5.67 5.71
N LEU A 136 16.14 -5.78 4.89
CA LEU A 136 17.52 -5.60 5.30
C LEU A 136 18.12 -4.43 4.50
N SER A 137 18.61 -3.42 5.17
CA SER A 137 19.21 -2.26 4.51
C SER A 137 20.43 -1.75 5.26
N ASN A 138 21.50 -1.42 4.54
CA ASN A 138 22.65 -0.67 5.03
C ASN A 138 22.47 0.85 4.80
N GLN A 139 21.42 1.26 4.11
CA GLN A 139 21.08 2.65 3.85
C GLN A 139 20.04 3.16 4.86
N PRO A 140 20.00 4.46 5.15
CA PRO A 140 18.93 5.04 5.95
C PRO A 140 17.59 4.95 5.22
N ILE A 141 16.51 4.81 5.99
CA ILE A 141 15.14 4.87 5.46
C ILE A 141 14.74 6.33 5.23
N ILE A 142 13.82 6.55 4.29
CA ILE A 142 13.20 7.85 4.07
C ILE A 142 12.05 7.99 5.07
N LYS A 143 12.11 9.04 5.91
CA LYS A 143 11.13 9.24 6.99
C LYS A 143 9.97 10.13 6.53
N ARG A 144 8.86 10.07 7.25
CA ARG A 144 7.71 10.99 7.07
C ARG A 144 8.03 12.41 7.50
N SER A 145 9.02 12.60 8.39
CA SER A 145 9.32 13.84 9.11
C SER A 145 10.47 14.65 8.50
N THR A 146 10.92 14.33 7.31
CA THR A 146 12.15 14.91 6.73
C THR A 146 11.92 15.75 5.48
N ALA A 147 10.68 16.20 5.23
CA ALA A 147 10.39 17.18 4.18
C ALA A 147 11.13 18.50 4.42
N ASN A 148 11.50 19.18 3.36
CA ASN A 148 12.16 20.50 3.41
C ASN A 148 11.25 21.58 2.83
N ILE A 149 11.46 22.82 3.28
CA ILE A 149 10.82 23.99 2.65
C ILE A 149 11.23 24.06 1.18
N ASP A 150 10.31 24.45 0.31
CA ASP A 150 10.45 24.52 -1.15
C ASP A 150 10.53 23.15 -1.86
N ASP A 151 10.38 22.04 -1.13
CA ASP A 151 10.21 20.75 -1.80
C ASP A 151 8.92 20.74 -2.64
N SER A 152 8.99 20.08 -3.79
CA SER A 152 7.79 19.68 -4.54
C SER A 152 7.20 18.42 -3.94
N ILE A 153 5.87 18.31 -3.96
CA ILE A 153 5.12 17.13 -3.50
C ILE A 153 4.72 16.30 -4.72
N TYR A 154 5.02 15.02 -4.69
CA TYR A 154 4.73 14.07 -5.75
C TYR A 154 3.90 12.90 -5.24
N VAL A 155 3.14 12.29 -6.16
CA VAL A 155 2.46 11.03 -5.93
C VAL A 155 2.69 10.07 -7.11
N SER A 156 2.84 8.78 -6.82
CA SER A 156 2.92 7.74 -7.85
C SER A 156 1.53 7.27 -8.28
N GLY A 157 1.43 6.69 -9.48
CA GLY A 157 0.22 6.04 -9.98
C GLY A 157 -0.99 6.94 -10.11
N TYR A 158 -2.15 6.41 -9.77
CA TYR A 158 -3.44 7.10 -9.77
C TYR A 158 -4.08 7.02 -8.40
N ILE A 159 -4.94 7.99 -8.10
CA ILE A 159 -5.63 8.15 -6.81
C ILE A 159 -7.13 7.97 -7.01
N GLY A 160 -7.75 7.22 -6.09
CA GLY A 160 -9.19 6.99 -6.01
C GLY A 160 -9.67 5.73 -6.73
N ASP A 161 -8.79 4.96 -7.39
CA ASP A 161 -9.18 3.73 -8.09
C ASP A 161 -9.78 2.71 -7.10
N SER A 162 -9.14 2.51 -5.95
CA SER A 162 -9.61 1.57 -4.93
C SER A 162 -10.92 2.01 -4.28
N ALA A 163 -11.03 3.28 -3.90
CA ALA A 163 -12.23 3.82 -3.27
C ALA A 163 -13.45 3.74 -4.20
N VAL A 164 -13.28 4.04 -5.49
CA VAL A 164 -14.37 3.88 -6.47
C VAL A 164 -14.68 2.40 -6.70
N GLY A 165 -13.68 1.52 -6.73
CA GLY A 165 -13.87 0.07 -6.83
C GLY A 165 -14.70 -0.48 -5.67
N LEU A 166 -14.38 -0.08 -4.42
CA LEU A 166 -15.18 -0.45 -3.25
C LEU A 166 -16.61 0.11 -3.33
N ASN A 167 -16.75 1.36 -3.81
CA ASN A 167 -18.07 1.98 -3.99
C ASN A 167 -18.94 1.19 -4.98
N LEU A 168 -18.36 0.66 -6.07
CA LEU A 168 -19.07 -0.19 -7.03
C LEU A 168 -19.57 -1.49 -6.40
N ILE A 169 -18.79 -2.10 -5.48
CA ILE A 169 -19.21 -3.31 -4.77
C ILE A 169 -20.40 -3.03 -3.85
N GLN A 170 -20.39 -1.88 -3.19
CA GLN A 170 -21.40 -1.51 -2.20
C GLN A 170 -22.67 -0.88 -2.79
N ASN A 171 -22.57 -0.21 -3.93
CA ASN A 171 -23.63 0.61 -4.52
C ASN A 171 -23.82 0.33 -6.01
N ASN A 172 -24.80 -0.51 -6.37
CA ASN A 172 -25.09 -0.92 -7.74
C ASN A 172 -25.60 0.21 -8.67
N SER A 173 -25.99 1.38 -8.15
CA SER A 173 -26.69 2.42 -8.92
C SER A 173 -25.82 3.22 -9.91
N ILE A 174 -24.49 3.13 -9.80
CA ILE A 174 -23.54 3.91 -10.62
C ILE A 174 -22.98 3.08 -11.78
N GLU A 175 -23.21 1.78 -11.75
CA GLU A 175 -22.66 0.82 -12.72
C GLU A 175 -23.08 1.10 -14.18
N GLU A 176 -24.27 1.66 -14.42
CA GLU A 176 -24.80 1.83 -15.77
C GLU A 176 -23.99 2.81 -16.65
N ASN A 177 -23.19 3.67 -16.04
CA ASN A 177 -22.42 4.72 -16.72
C ASN A 177 -20.95 4.37 -17.00
N LEU A 178 -20.48 3.22 -16.51
CA LEU A 178 -19.13 2.73 -16.73
C LEU A 178 -19.13 1.50 -17.64
N SER A 179 -18.14 1.41 -18.53
CA SER A 179 -17.97 0.20 -19.33
C SER A 179 -17.51 -0.97 -18.46
N GLU A 180 -17.75 -2.20 -18.89
CA GLU A 180 -17.28 -3.40 -18.16
C GLU A 180 -15.75 -3.40 -17.94
N SER A 181 -14.99 -2.85 -18.89
CA SER A 181 -13.54 -2.69 -18.73
C SER A 181 -13.17 -1.65 -17.67
N ASP A 182 -13.92 -0.55 -17.55
CA ASP A 182 -13.69 0.46 -16.49
C ASP A 182 -14.04 -0.13 -15.11
N LYS A 183 -15.16 -0.87 -15.02
CA LYS A 183 -15.57 -1.55 -13.78
C LYS A 183 -14.50 -2.57 -13.34
N SER A 184 -14.09 -3.46 -14.25
CA SER A 184 -13.06 -4.45 -13.96
C SER A 184 -11.76 -3.80 -13.48
N TYR A 185 -11.34 -2.71 -14.12
CA TYR A 185 -10.15 -1.95 -13.72
C TYR A 185 -10.26 -1.38 -12.30
N LEU A 186 -11.41 -0.78 -11.96
CA LEU A 186 -11.65 -0.21 -10.64
C LEU A 186 -11.77 -1.28 -9.55
N LEU A 187 -12.44 -2.40 -9.84
CA LEU A 187 -12.50 -3.55 -8.94
C LEU A 187 -11.09 -4.13 -8.68
N ASP A 188 -10.26 -4.23 -9.72
CA ASP A 188 -8.86 -4.62 -9.56
C ASP A 188 -8.09 -3.63 -8.67
N GLY A 189 -8.39 -2.32 -8.75
CA GLY A 189 -7.82 -1.31 -7.84
C GLY A 189 -8.09 -1.62 -6.38
N TYR A 190 -9.29 -2.07 -6.04
CA TYR A 190 -9.66 -2.46 -4.67
C TYR A 190 -9.08 -3.82 -4.25
N TYR A 191 -9.19 -4.84 -5.09
CA TYR A 191 -8.77 -6.21 -4.76
C TYR A 191 -7.26 -6.42 -4.84
N LEU A 192 -6.60 -5.72 -5.74
CA LEU A 192 -5.21 -5.93 -6.12
C LEU A 192 -4.41 -4.63 -6.11
N PRO A 193 -4.27 -3.95 -4.96
CA PRO A 193 -3.44 -2.75 -4.92
C PRO A 193 -2.09 -3.01 -5.59
N ASP A 194 -1.60 -2.01 -6.33
CA ASP A 194 -0.36 -2.16 -7.11
C ASP A 194 0.70 -1.15 -6.65
N PRO A 195 1.33 -1.40 -5.48
CA PRO A 195 2.44 -0.58 -5.02
C PRO A 195 3.58 -0.62 -6.04
N LYS A 196 4.04 0.56 -6.45
CA LYS A 196 4.99 0.72 -7.55
C LYS A 196 6.41 0.34 -7.14
N PHE A 197 6.70 -0.95 -7.07
CA PHE A 197 7.97 -1.50 -6.56
C PHE A 197 9.23 -0.85 -7.15
N LYS A 198 9.22 -0.51 -8.43
CA LYS A 198 10.34 0.14 -9.12
C LYS A 198 10.64 1.55 -8.59
N ILE A 199 9.74 2.17 -7.83
CA ILE A 199 9.91 3.52 -7.28
C ILE A 199 11.05 3.61 -6.26
N VAL A 200 11.46 2.50 -5.65
CA VAL A 200 12.47 2.45 -4.59
C VAL A 200 13.77 3.17 -4.97
N GLU A 201 14.25 2.96 -6.18
CA GLU A 201 15.49 3.59 -6.67
C GLU A 201 15.34 5.11 -6.81
N LEU A 202 14.20 5.56 -7.37
CA LEU A 202 13.87 6.97 -7.51
C LEU A 202 13.78 7.64 -6.13
N LEU A 203 13.08 7.01 -5.19
CA LEU A 203 12.96 7.53 -3.83
C LEU A 203 14.32 7.67 -3.14
N ARG A 204 15.18 6.65 -3.24
CA ARG A 204 16.54 6.69 -2.67
C ARG A 204 17.38 7.83 -3.19
N THR A 205 17.17 8.20 -4.45
CA THR A 205 17.97 9.23 -5.13
C THR A 205 17.50 10.64 -4.80
N TYR A 206 16.16 10.86 -4.70
CA TYR A 206 15.61 12.20 -4.71
C TYR A 206 14.75 12.53 -3.49
N ALA A 207 14.08 11.54 -2.87
CA ALA A 207 13.08 11.84 -1.87
C ALA A 207 13.68 12.35 -0.56
N SER A 208 13.17 13.48 -0.08
CA SER A 208 13.46 14.02 1.24
C SER A 208 12.54 13.44 2.31
N SER A 209 11.25 13.24 2.02
CA SER A 209 10.30 12.52 2.87
C SER A 209 9.38 11.62 2.05
N SER A 210 8.80 10.59 2.64
CA SER A 210 7.86 9.72 1.94
C SER A 210 6.96 8.92 2.87
N MET A 211 5.80 8.55 2.36
CA MET A 211 4.87 7.54 2.89
C MET A 211 4.00 6.99 1.75
N ASP A 212 3.29 5.92 1.98
CA ASP A 212 2.26 5.45 1.08
C ASP A 212 0.88 6.05 1.40
N THR A 213 -0.08 5.88 0.47
CA THR A 213 -1.46 6.33 0.63
C THR A 213 -2.32 5.17 1.07
N THR A 214 -2.80 5.21 2.31
CA THR A 214 -3.62 4.15 2.93
C THR A 214 -4.99 4.65 3.33
N ASP A 215 -5.06 5.80 4.02
CA ASP A 215 -6.29 6.34 4.61
C ASP A 215 -6.94 7.42 3.73
N GLY A 216 -6.38 7.63 2.54
CA GLY A 216 -6.76 8.65 1.58
C GLY A 216 -5.73 9.76 1.44
N LEU A 217 -5.58 10.26 0.20
CA LEU A 217 -4.50 11.18 -0.15
C LEU A 217 -4.40 12.40 0.78
N PHE A 218 -5.53 13.02 1.11
CA PHE A 218 -5.50 14.23 1.95
C PHE A 218 -5.26 13.93 3.42
N HIS A 219 -5.67 12.77 3.90
CA HIS A 219 -5.35 12.33 5.25
C HIS A 219 -3.82 12.10 5.38
N ASP A 220 -3.25 11.42 4.41
CA ASP A 220 -1.83 11.07 4.41
C ASP A 220 -0.93 12.28 4.17
N LEU A 221 -1.33 13.21 3.30
CA LEU A 221 -0.65 14.50 3.14
C LEU A 221 -0.67 15.34 4.43
N LYS A 222 -1.78 15.31 5.17
CA LYS A 222 -1.88 15.95 6.48
C LYS A 222 -0.92 15.31 7.48
N THR A 223 -0.80 13.99 7.46
CA THR A 223 0.16 13.25 8.30
C THR A 223 1.60 13.65 7.99
N LEU A 224 1.98 13.75 6.70
CA LEU A 224 3.29 14.25 6.28
C LEU A 224 3.53 15.71 6.71
N SER A 225 2.53 16.58 6.54
CA SER A 225 2.58 17.98 6.98
C SER A 225 2.83 18.08 8.48
N GLN A 226 2.07 17.34 9.28
CA GLN A 226 2.17 17.34 10.74
C GLN A 226 3.52 16.78 11.22
N THR A 227 3.96 15.65 10.68
CA THR A 227 5.21 14.99 11.09
C THR A 227 6.44 15.80 10.69
N SER A 228 6.39 16.51 9.56
CA SER A 228 7.45 17.41 9.13
C SER A 228 7.37 18.80 9.77
N SER A 229 6.26 19.13 10.45
CA SER A 229 5.97 20.45 11.00
C SER A 229 6.03 21.58 9.96
N LEU A 230 5.56 21.32 8.74
CA LEU A 230 5.57 22.24 7.60
C LEU A 230 4.18 22.38 6.98
N HIS A 231 3.93 23.46 6.26
CA HIS A 231 2.71 23.61 5.46
C HIS A 231 2.84 22.88 4.13
N PHE A 232 1.80 22.13 3.75
CA PHE A 232 1.71 21.48 2.45
C PHE A 232 0.60 22.15 1.63
N HIS A 233 0.95 22.62 0.43
CA HIS A 233 0.03 23.20 -0.53
C HIS A 233 -0.19 22.23 -1.67
N ASN A 234 -1.44 21.85 -1.90
CA ASN A 234 -1.81 20.91 -2.94
C ASN A 234 -2.67 21.55 -4.00
N ASN A 235 -2.44 21.18 -5.24
CA ASN A 235 -3.30 21.56 -6.34
C ASN A 235 -4.22 20.40 -6.69
N LYS A 236 -5.49 20.49 -6.30
CA LYS A 236 -6.51 19.46 -6.55
C LYS A 236 -6.61 19.08 -8.03
N LYS A 237 -6.42 20.04 -8.93
CA LYS A 237 -6.46 19.82 -10.39
C LYS A 237 -5.32 18.94 -10.90
N ASN A 238 -4.23 18.86 -10.14
CA ASN A 238 -3.07 18.04 -10.49
C ASN A 238 -3.13 16.63 -9.93
N ILE A 239 -4.15 16.30 -9.11
CA ILE A 239 -4.27 14.94 -8.57
C ILE A 239 -4.53 13.97 -9.72
N PRO A 240 -3.68 12.94 -9.88
CA PRO A 240 -3.79 12.04 -11.01
C PRO A 240 -4.94 11.04 -10.79
N HIS A 241 -5.95 11.11 -11.61
CA HIS A 241 -7.03 10.11 -11.68
C HIS A 241 -6.88 9.27 -12.93
N SER A 242 -7.20 7.98 -12.84
CA SER A 242 -7.30 7.09 -13.99
C SER A 242 -8.44 7.53 -14.93
N ASN A 243 -8.44 7.00 -16.14
CA ASN A 243 -9.56 7.27 -17.07
C ASN A 243 -10.90 6.76 -16.53
N ALA A 244 -10.91 5.65 -15.80
CA ALA A 244 -12.10 5.08 -15.19
C ALA A 244 -12.63 6.00 -14.08
N VAL A 245 -11.77 6.49 -13.17
CA VAL A 245 -12.16 7.49 -12.15
C VAL A 245 -12.63 8.79 -12.77
N LYS A 246 -11.99 9.30 -13.83
CA LYS A 246 -12.45 10.50 -14.54
C LYS A 246 -13.85 10.35 -15.12
N LYS A 247 -14.18 9.17 -15.65
CA LYS A 247 -15.55 8.87 -16.12
C LYS A 247 -16.53 8.83 -14.94
N PHE A 248 -16.18 8.15 -13.84
CA PHE A 248 -16.98 8.13 -12.63
C PHE A 248 -17.29 9.54 -12.13
N LEU A 249 -16.25 10.39 -11.99
CA LEU A 249 -16.38 11.78 -11.53
C LEU A 249 -17.27 12.63 -12.45
N LYS A 250 -17.24 12.39 -13.75
CA LYS A 250 -18.11 13.11 -14.71
C LYS A 250 -19.61 12.91 -14.44
N TYR A 251 -19.99 11.77 -13.86
CA TYR A 251 -21.39 11.45 -13.55
C TYR A 251 -21.78 11.75 -12.11
N THR A 252 -20.82 11.71 -11.18
CA THR A 252 -21.11 11.80 -9.74
C THR A 252 -20.67 13.09 -9.10
N ASP A 253 -19.68 13.79 -9.69
CA ASP A 253 -18.95 14.92 -9.10
C ASP A 253 -18.41 14.63 -7.69
N ASN A 254 -18.28 13.33 -7.30
CA ASN A 254 -17.89 12.92 -5.96
C ASN A 254 -16.37 12.84 -5.82
N TYR A 255 -15.72 14.00 -5.89
CA TYR A 255 -14.27 14.12 -5.68
C TYR A 255 -13.83 13.73 -4.26
N ASP A 256 -14.70 13.94 -3.28
CA ASP A 256 -14.37 13.62 -1.88
C ASP A 256 -14.12 12.14 -1.70
N LEU A 257 -14.88 11.26 -2.36
CA LEU A 257 -14.63 9.82 -2.36
C LEU A 257 -13.20 9.50 -2.85
N THR A 258 -12.71 10.20 -3.87
CA THR A 258 -11.37 9.94 -4.43
C THR A 258 -10.24 10.53 -3.59
N TYR A 259 -10.49 11.60 -2.85
CA TYR A 259 -9.46 12.27 -2.05
C TYR A 259 -9.32 11.70 -0.64
N PHE A 260 -10.41 11.23 -0.05
CA PHE A 260 -10.49 10.73 1.31
C PHE A 260 -10.75 9.22 1.41
N GLY A 261 -11.09 8.58 0.29
CA GLY A 261 -11.13 7.12 0.22
C GLY A 261 -9.71 6.56 0.24
N GLY A 262 -9.53 5.45 0.92
CA GLY A 262 -8.23 4.83 1.12
C GLY A 262 -7.91 3.72 0.13
N ASP A 263 -6.93 2.91 0.51
CA ASP A 263 -6.52 1.67 -0.15
C ASP A 263 -5.86 1.84 -1.53
N ASP A 264 -5.37 3.04 -1.90
CA ASP A 264 -4.67 3.24 -3.18
C ASP A 264 -3.25 2.67 -3.19
N TYR A 265 -2.59 2.62 -2.03
CA TYR A 265 -1.22 2.11 -1.85
C TYR A 265 -0.22 2.68 -2.86
N GLN A 266 -0.38 3.94 -3.21
CA GLN A 266 0.59 4.71 -3.98
C GLN A 266 1.57 5.40 -3.03
N THR A 267 2.70 5.87 -3.55
CA THR A 267 3.70 6.56 -2.72
C THR A 267 3.57 8.06 -2.88
N ILE A 268 3.39 8.79 -1.76
CA ILE A 268 3.59 10.23 -1.68
C ILE A 268 5.03 10.47 -1.26
N PHE A 269 5.69 11.43 -1.90
CA PHE A 269 7.02 11.84 -1.48
C PHE A 269 7.26 13.33 -1.76
N THR A 270 8.19 13.92 -1.02
CA THR A 270 8.71 15.27 -1.28
C THR A 270 10.13 15.18 -1.81
N ALA A 271 10.49 16.12 -2.67
CA ALA A 271 11.83 16.22 -3.21
C ALA A 271 12.14 17.68 -3.63
N SER A 272 13.44 18.02 -3.70
CA SER A 272 13.85 19.34 -4.15
C SER A 272 13.22 19.71 -5.48
N LYS A 273 12.65 20.92 -5.59
CA LYS A 273 12.10 21.44 -6.85
C LYS A 273 13.12 21.49 -7.99
N ARG A 274 14.41 21.53 -7.66
CA ARG A 274 15.51 21.56 -8.65
C ARG A 274 15.63 20.23 -9.39
N ASP A 275 15.25 19.14 -8.75
CA ASP A 275 15.38 17.79 -9.29
C ASP A 275 14.17 17.35 -10.13
N HIS A 276 13.20 18.25 -10.36
CA HIS A 276 11.94 17.93 -11.05
C HIS A 276 12.16 17.22 -12.39
N LEU A 277 13.00 17.75 -13.26
CA LEU A 277 13.25 17.17 -14.59
C LEU A 277 13.92 15.80 -14.48
N ASP A 278 14.85 15.62 -13.57
CA ASP A 278 15.54 14.35 -13.35
C ASP A 278 14.59 13.30 -12.77
N ILE A 279 13.72 13.68 -11.82
CA ILE A 279 12.66 12.84 -11.30
C ILE A 279 11.73 12.36 -12.41
N MET A 280 11.25 13.27 -13.28
CA MET A 280 10.35 12.91 -14.38
C MET A 280 11.03 12.00 -15.42
N ASN A 281 12.30 12.25 -15.73
CA ASN A 281 13.09 11.41 -16.64
C ASN A 281 13.33 10.00 -16.02
N HIS A 282 13.66 9.94 -14.73
CA HIS A 282 13.83 8.67 -14.01
C HIS A 282 12.51 7.89 -13.94
N ALA A 283 11.41 8.55 -13.61
CA ALA A 283 10.08 7.96 -13.57
C ALA A 283 9.70 7.32 -14.92
N LYS A 284 9.96 8.02 -16.02
CA LYS A 284 9.75 7.47 -17.38
C LYS A 284 10.61 6.25 -17.65
N LYS A 285 11.89 6.25 -17.23
CA LYS A 285 12.83 5.13 -17.42
C LYS A 285 12.38 3.88 -16.68
N ILE A 286 11.85 4.03 -15.46
CA ILE A 286 11.36 2.91 -14.64
C ILE A 286 9.88 2.57 -14.90
N GLU A 287 9.22 3.29 -15.82
CA GLU A 287 7.82 3.09 -16.20
C GLU A 287 6.85 3.26 -15.00
N VAL A 288 7.13 4.22 -14.11
CA VAL A 288 6.25 4.58 -13.00
C VAL A 288 5.66 5.95 -13.26
N ASN A 289 4.34 6.04 -13.19
CA ASN A 289 3.65 7.33 -13.30
C ASN A 289 3.92 8.15 -12.04
N ILE A 290 4.47 9.35 -12.20
CA ILE A 290 4.72 10.30 -11.10
C ILE A 290 4.10 11.62 -11.47
N THR A 291 3.35 12.20 -10.55
CA THR A 291 2.70 13.50 -10.74
C THR A 291 3.06 14.45 -9.62
N GLN A 292 3.49 15.67 -9.96
CA GLN A 292 3.65 16.75 -8.99
C GLN A 292 2.27 17.29 -8.64
N ILE A 293 1.91 17.22 -7.36
CA ILE A 293 0.59 17.64 -6.87
C ILE A 293 0.62 18.87 -5.99
N GLY A 294 1.81 19.38 -5.64
CA GLY A 294 1.93 20.52 -4.76
C GLY A 294 3.35 20.89 -4.41
N PHE A 295 3.49 21.66 -3.33
CA PHE A 295 4.77 22.07 -2.77
C PHE A 295 4.71 22.26 -1.25
N VAL A 296 5.85 22.23 -0.61
CA VAL A 296 6.03 22.43 0.82
C VAL A 296 6.42 23.89 1.09
N ALA A 297 5.69 24.53 1.99
CA ALA A 297 5.91 25.92 2.38
C ALA A 297 6.49 26.04 3.80
N ASP A 298 6.79 27.26 4.18
CA ASP A 298 7.45 27.60 5.43
C ASP A 298 6.71 27.10 6.67
N LYS A 299 7.45 27.02 7.74
CA LYS A 299 7.05 26.50 9.04
C LYS A 299 6.06 27.43 9.75
N SER A 300 4.96 26.86 10.24
CA SER A 300 4.07 27.55 11.17
C SER A 300 3.99 26.82 12.51
N SER A 301 3.40 27.50 13.50
CA SER A 301 3.12 26.90 14.81
C SER A 301 2.16 25.71 14.76
N LYS A 302 1.34 25.61 13.69
CA LYS A 302 0.42 24.49 13.42
C LYS A 302 0.51 24.11 11.95
N PRO A 303 1.06 22.93 11.61
CA PRO A 303 1.09 22.45 10.23
C PRO A 303 -0.33 22.36 9.66
N ILE A 304 -0.51 22.86 8.44
CA ILE A 304 -1.81 22.96 7.77
C ILE A 304 -1.66 22.45 6.34
N LEU A 305 -2.67 21.72 5.87
CA LEU A 305 -2.84 21.35 4.49
C LEU A 305 -3.73 22.37 3.79
N PHE A 306 -3.26 22.95 2.67
CA PHE A 306 -3.96 23.94 1.86
C PHE A 306 -4.27 23.40 0.46
N ASP A 307 -5.36 23.88 -0.13
CA ASP A 307 -5.63 23.69 -1.56
C ASP A 307 -4.97 24.78 -2.42
N GLU A 308 -5.20 24.74 -3.73
CA GLU A 308 -4.65 25.69 -4.70
C GLU A 308 -5.14 27.15 -4.53
N ASN A 309 -6.21 27.35 -3.77
CA ASN A 309 -6.79 28.66 -3.46
C ASN A 309 -6.33 29.18 -2.08
N ASN A 310 -5.35 28.53 -1.46
CA ASN A 310 -4.92 28.76 -0.08
C ASN A 310 -6.05 28.56 0.97
N MET A 311 -7.07 27.80 0.61
CA MET A 311 -8.10 27.41 1.55
C MET A 311 -7.65 26.17 2.35
N ARG A 312 -7.86 26.22 3.66
CA ARG A 312 -7.53 25.08 4.52
C ARG A 312 -8.39 23.89 4.16
N ILE A 313 -7.75 22.75 3.85
CA ILE A 313 -8.44 21.47 3.71
C ILE A 313 -8.76 20.98 5.12
N SER A 314 -10.03 21.07 5.51
CA SER A 314 -10.53 20.57 6.81
C SER A 314 -11.15 19.20 6.62
N ASN A 315 -10.86 18.28 7.54
CA ASN A 315 -11.55 17.00 7.58
C ASN A 315 -12.95 17.22 8.17
N ASN A 316 -13.93 17.49 7.34
CA ASN A 316 -15.35 17.40 7.73
C ASN A 316 -15.99 16.09 7.26
N LEU A 317 -15.21 15.19 6.69
CA LEU A 317 -15.69 13.90 6.21
C LEU A 317 -15.21 12.80 7.14
N ASN A 318 -16.09 11.84 7.36
CA ASN A 318 -15.81 10.63 8.11
C ASN A 318 -14.64 9.91 7.40
N THR A 319 -13.43 10.16 7.90
CA THR A 319 -12.28 9.32 7.58
C THR A 319 -12.57 7.94 8.14
N PHE A 320 -12.11 6.92 7.45
CA PHE A 320 -12.17 5.55 7.96
C PHE A 320 -11.36 5.53 9.29
N GLU A 321 -12.06 5.50 10.41
CA GLU A 321 -11.45 5.27 11.73
C GLU A 321 -11.57 3.78 12.04
N HIS A 322 -10.44 3.15 12.32
CA HIS A 322 -10.35 1.74 12.72
C HIS A 322 -10.95 1.52 14.11
#